data_1b01a1dc8d5329ee11b78e997210d57b
#
_entry.id   1b01a1dc8d5329ee11b78e997210d57b
#
_cell.length_a   1.000
_cell.length_b   1.000
_cell.length_c   1.000
_cell.angle_alpha   90.00
_cell.angle_beta   90.00
_cell.angle_gamma   90.00
#
_symmetry.space_group_name_H-M   'P 1'
#
loop_
_entity.id
_entity.type
_entity.pdbx_description
1 polymer ?
#
loop_
_entity_poly.entity_id
_entity_poly.type
_entity_poly.pdbx_seq_one_letter_code
_entity_poly.pdbx_strand_id
1 'polypeptide(L)'
;MMIFKGRNRVTSGFRLAARPEHNGIDLVGDDDKTVHAVAGGTVGFAGIVSKSAGGLTWQWGYYVRIDGNDGRKYYYCHLAAGSLRVRAGQRVQAGTALGTMGNTGYSFGAHTHFEVRNAYGTAIDPAGYAGVRNAVGTYTDTESEDDNMKFLKVLSGKCEVFTAPDVNAVDKHYNGGKLTE
;
A
#
# COMPACT_ATOMS: atom_id res chain seq x y z
N MET A 1 5.01 4.38 -1.23
CA MET A 1 3.93 4.76 -2.20
C MET A 1 2.60 4.38 -1.58
N MET A 2 1.64 5.29 -1.60
CA MET A 2 0.28 5.07 -1.08
C MET A 2 -0.68 4.56 -2.16
N ILE A 3 -1.83 4.02 -1.73
CA ILE A 3 -2.89 3.52 -2.64
C ILE A 3 -3.53 4.67 -3.42
N PHE A 4 -3.74 5.82 -2.78
CA PHE A 4 -4.25 7.03 -3.41
C PHE A 4 -3.17 8.12 -3.37
N LYS A 5 -3.14 8.99 -4.39
CA LYS A 5 -2.31 10.19 -4.35
C LYS A 5 -2.92 11.22 -3.41
N GLY A 6 -2.07 11.97 -2.70
CA GLY A 6 -2.49 12.95 -1.71
C GLY A 6 -2.93 12.30 -0.39
N ARG A 7 -4.05 12.76 0.17
CA ARG A 7 -4.53 12.33 1.48
C ARG A 7 -5.25 11.00 1.42
N ASN A 8 -4.83 10.07 2.28
CA ASN A 8 -5.38 8.74 2.48
C ASN A 8 -5.95 8.64 3.89
N ARG A 9 -7.25 8.46 4.02
CA ARG A 9 -7.91 8.34 5.32
C ARG A 9 -8.21 6.88 5.61
N VAL A 10 -7.60 6.35 6.67
CA VAL A 10 -7.91 5.02 7.23
C VAL A 10 -9.18 5.15 8.06
N THR A 11 -10.24 4.45 7.66
CA THR A 11 -11.53 4.44 8.36
C THR A 11 -11.70 3.20 9.22
N SER A 12 -10.99 2.11 8.90
CA SER A 12 -10.93 0.89 9.71
C SER A 12 -9.58 0.20 9.51
N GLY A 13 -8.90 -0.13 10.60
CA GLY A 13 -7.60 -0.80 10.55
C GLY A 13 -7.71 -2.33 10.55
N PHE A 14 -6.56 -2.97 10.37
CA PHE A 14 -6.39 -4.42 10.42
C PHE A 14 -6.50 -4.91 11.86
N ARG A 15 -7.51 -5.73 12.15
CA ARG A 15 -7.73 -6.41 13.43
C ARG A 15 -7.64 -5.50 14.65
N LEU A 16 -8.06 -4.23 14.53
CA LEU A 16 -8.20 -3.34 15.67
C LEU A 16 -9.33 -3.84 16.59
N ALA A 17 -9.28 -3.45 17.87
CA ALA A 17 -10.22 -3.90 18.90
C ALA A 17 -11.70 -3.72 18.50
N ALA A 18 -12.02 -2.66 17.75
CA ALA A 18 -13.37 -2.42 17.24
C ALA A 18 -13.82 -3.41 16.15
N ARG A 19 -12.88 -4.03 15.41
CA ARG A 19 -13.15 -5.02 14.34
C ARG A 19 -12.05 -6.07 14.27
N PRO A 20 -11.96 -7.01 15.25
CA PRO A 20 -10.87 -7.99 15.34
C PRO A 20 -10.84 -8.98 14.17
N GLU A 21 -11.96 -9.17 13.47
CA GLU A 21 -12.07 -10.05 12.29
C GLU A 21 -11.73 -9.34 10.97
N HIS A 22 -11.38 -8.05 11.00
CA HIS A 22 -11.08 -7.28 9.80
C HIS A 22 -9.69 -7.65 9.26
N ASN A 23 -9.64 -8.35 8.13
CA ASN A 23 -8.41 -8.89 7.54
C ASN A 23 -7.67 -7.92 6.62
N GLY A 24 -8.08 -6.67 6.56
CA GLY A 24 -7.49 -5.60 5.75
C GLY A 24 -7.55 -4.25 6.43
N ILE A 25 -7.36 -3.20 5.67
CA ILE A 25 -7.63 -1.82 6.06
C ILE A 25 -8.61 -1.20 5.08
N ASP A 26 -9.50 -0.35 5.59
CA ASP A 26 -10.45 0.41 4.78
C ASP A 26 -9.91 1.84 4.59
N LEU A 27 -9.67 2.21 3.34
CA LEU A 27 -9.03 3.46 2.93
C LEU A 27 -9.95 4.30 2.07
N VAL A 28 -10.00 5.59 2.34
CA VAL A 28 -10.65 6.60 1.50
C VAL A 28 -9.58 7.55 0.97
N GLY A 29 -9.48 7.67 -0.35
CA GLY A 29 -8.71 8.72 -0.98
C GLY A 29 -9.50 10.03 -0.91
N ASP A 30 -9.02 11.03 -0.20
CA ASP A 30 -9.75 12.30 -0.08
C ASP A 30 -9.52 13.22 -1.29
N ASP A 31 -8.32 13.26 -1.84
CA ASP A 31 -7.92 14.10 -2.97
C ASP A 31 -8.03 13.39 -4.32
N ASP A 32 -7.66 12.10 -4.39
CA ASP A 32 -7.74 11.24 -5.58
C ASP A 32 -8.51 9.96 -5.25
N LYS A 33 -9.33 9.52 -6.19
CA LYS A 33 -10.09 8.26 -6.08
C LYS A 33 -9.48 7.13 -6.90
N THR A 34 -8.40 7.39 -7.62
CA THR A 34 -7.71 6.38 -8.41
C THR A 34 -6.92 5.46 -7.48
N VAL A 35 -7.24 4.19 -7.54
CA VAL A 35 -6.55 3.13 -6.77
C VAL A 35 -5.31 2.70 -7.53
N HIS A 36 -4.15 2.80 -6.88
CA HIS A 36 -2.86 2.43 -7.46
C HIS A 36 -2.30 1.17 -6.80
N ALA A 37 -1.59 0.36 -7.59
CA ALA A 37 -0.83 -0.78 -7.10
C ALA A 37 0.29 -0.33 -6.16
N VAL A 38 0.40 -0.92 -4.98
CA VAL A 38 1.51 -0.65 -4.04
C VAL A 38 2.73 -1.53 -4.33
N ALA A 39 2.57 -2.58 -5.12
CA ALA A 39 3.62 -3.53 -5.46
C ALA A 39 3.54 -3.94 -6.94
N GLY A 40 4.68 -4.35 -7.50
CA GLY A 40 4.75 -4.96 -8.81
C GLY A 40 4.40 -6.45 -8.78
N GLY A 41 3.83 -6.95 -9.88
CA GLY A 41 3.45 -8.35 -10.01
C GLY A 41 2.64 -8.64 -11.26
N THR A 42 1.89 -9.74 -11.21
CA THR A 42 0.93 -10.11 -12.26
C THR A 42 -0.48 -10.00 -11.71
N VAL A 43 -1.38 -9.40 -12.46
CA VAL A 43 -2.81 -9.35 -12.10
C VAL A 43 -3.37 -10.77 -12.14
N GLY A 44 -3.60 -11.36 -10.99
CA GLY A 44 -4.18 -12.70 -10.87
C GLY A 44 -5.69 -12.72 -11.00
N PHE A 45 -6.35 -11.57 -10.76
CA PHE A 45 -7.79 -11.39 -10.95
C PHE A 45 -8.12 -9.91 -11.12
N ALA A 46 -9.07 -9.59 -11.99
CA ALA A 46 -9.67 -8.26 -12.13
C ALA A 46 -11.13 -8.43 -12.58
N GLY A 47 -12.08 -8.11 -11.71
CA GLY A 47 -13.50 -8.32 -12.00
C GLY A 47 -14.38 -8.37 -10.75
N ILE A 48 -15.55 -9.00 -10.89
CA ILE A 48 -16.49 -9.27 -9.81
C ILE A 48 -16.78 -10.78 -9.75
N VAL A 49 -16.95 -11.31 -8.53
CA VAL A 49 -17.42 -12.68 -8.32
C VAL A 49 -18.91 -12.63 -7.99
N SER A 50 -19.71 -13.44 -8.68
CA SER A 50 -21.14 -13.55 -8.40
C SER A 50 -21.38 -14.17 -7.00
N LYS A 51 -22.37 -13.66 -6.29
CA LYS A 51 -22.81 -14.23 -5.02
C LYS A 51 -23.20 -15.71 -5.14
N SER A 52 -23.73 -16.11 -6.30
CA SER A 52 -24.11 -17.49 -6.60
C SER A 52 -22.93 -18.43 -6.84
N ALA A 53 -21.71 -17.93 -7.02
CA ALA A 53 -20.51 -18.75 -7.19
C ALA A 53 -20.03 -19.45 -5.93
N GLY A 54 -20.66 -19.17 -4.79
CA GLY A 54 -20.26 -19.65 -3.47
C GLY A 54 -19.06 -18.90 -2.87
N GLY A 55 -18.78 -19.19 -1.60
CA GLY A 55 -17.71 -18.47 -0.87
C GLY A 55 -18.09 -17.03 -0.50
N LEU A 56 -17.12 -16.29 0.04
CA LEU A 56 -17.34 -14.93 0.55
C LEU A 56 -16.75 -13.83 -0.34
N THR A 57 -16.06 -14.19 -1.44
CA THR A 57 -15.38 -13.21 -2.31
C THR A 57 -16.33 -12.25 -3.03
N TRP A 58 -17.62 -12.58 -3.15
CA TRP A 58 -18.64 -11.67 -3.67
C TRP A 58 -18.76 -10.39 -2.81
N GLN A 59 -18.39 -10.48 -1.52
CA GLN A 59 -18.42 -9.33 -0.59
C GLN A 59 -17.44 -8.25 -1.02
N TRP A 60 -16.36 -8.60 -1.72
CA TRP A 60 -15.36 -7.66 -2.20
C TRP A 60 -15.82 -6.79 -3.38
N GLY A 61 -16.98 -7.12 -3.99
CA GLY A 61 -17.48 -6.40 -5.16
C GLY A 61 -16.54 -6.52 -6.36
N TYR A 62 -16.36 -5.44 -7.11
CA TYR A 62 -15.30 -5.36 -8.09
C TYR A 62 -13.96 -5.25 -7.37
N TYR A 63 -13.03 -6.14 -7.70
CA TYR A 63 -11.71 -6.12 -7.07
C TYR A 63 -10.60 -6.49 -8.05
N VAL A 64 -9.40 -6.07 -7.72
CA VAL A 64 -8.16 -6.49 -8.38
C VAL A 64 -7.32 -7.25 -7.36
N ARG A 65 -6.78 -8.41 -7.77
CA ARG A 65 -5.74 -9.13 -7.05
C ARG A 65 -4.45 -9.07 -7.85
N ILE A 66 -3.37 -8.66 -7.21
CA ILE A 66 -2.01 -8.74 -7.75
C ILE A 66 -1.29 -9.88 -7.05
N ASP A 67 -0.77 -10.84 -7.82
CA ASP A 67 0.17 -11.85 -7.37
C ASP A 67 1.56 -11.20 -7.46
N GLY A 68 2.07 -10.74 -6.33
CA GLY A 68 3.27 -9.92 -6.21
C GLY A 68 4.55 -10.69 -6.53
N ASN A 69 5.56 -10.00 -7.03
CA ASN A 69 6.88 -10.57 -7.29
C ASN A 69 7.59 -11.04 -6.00
N ASP A 70 7.12 -10.60 -4.85
CA ASP A 70 7.59 -10.96 -3.50
C ASP A 70 6.86 -12.16 -2.89
N GLY A 71 6.00 -12.84 -3.68
CA GLY A 71 5.22 -14.00 -3.26
C GLY A 71 3.96 -13.67 -2.45
N ARG A 72 3.66 -12.39 -2.23
CA ARG A 72 2.44 -11.95 -1.56
C ARG A 72 1.31 -11.74 -2.55
N LYS A 73 0.08 -11.71 -2.02
CA LYS A 73 -1.13 -11.36 -2.79
C LYS A 73 -1.72 -10.08 -2.23
N TYR A 74 -1.98 -9.12 -3.12
CA TYR A 74 -2.50 -7.80 -2.81
C TYR A 74 -3.91 -7.66 -3.39
N TYR A 75 -4.89 -7.39 -2.54
CA TYR A 75 -6.30 -7.30 -2.91
C TYR A 75 -6.79 -5.87 -2.73
N TYR A 76 -7.39 -5.32 -3.79
CA TYR A 76 -7.97 -3.98 -3.84
C TYR A 76 -9.45 -4.11 -4.13
N CYS A 77 -10.30 -3.98 -3.11
CA CYS A 77 -11.71 -4.33 -3.15
C CYS A 77 -12.63 -3.11 -3.18
N HIS A 78 -13.91 -3.36 -3.45
CA HIS A 78 -15.00 -2.37 -3.52
C HIS A 78 -14.83 -1.32 -4.61
N LEU A 79 -14.10 -1.65 -5.69
CA LEU A 79 -13.87 -0.74 -6.81
C LEU A 79 -15.19 -0.41 -7.53
N ALA A 80 -15.25 0.75 -8.17
CA ALA A 80 -16.41 1.17 -8.93
C ALA A 80 -16.63 0.28 -10.16
N ALA A 81 -17.88 -0.03 -10.45
CA ALA A 81 -18.25 -0.79 -11.63
C ALA A 81 -17.79 -0.08 -12.92
N GLY A 82 -17.21 -0.83 -13.85
CA GLY A 82 -16.72 -0.29 -15.12
C GLY A 82 -15.43 0.55 -15.02
N SER A 83 -14.82 0.66 -13.82
CA SER A 83 -13.63 1.49 -13.60
C SER A 83 -12.31 0.73 -13.72
N LEU A 84 -12.32 -0.61 -13.84
CA LEU A 84 -11.11 -1.42 -13.91
C LEU A 84 -10.25 -1.02 -15.11
N ARG A 85 -8.96 -0.79 -14.86
CA ARG A 85 -7.97 -0.36 -15.86
C ARG A 85 -6.96 -1.44 -16.20
N VAL A 86 -7.09 -2.60 -15.58
CA VAL A 86 -6.21 -3.77 -15.76
C VAL A 86 -7.03 -5.03 -15.97
N ARG A 87 -6.40 -6.07 -16.50
CA ARG A 87 -7.02 -7.39 -16.75
C ARG A 87 -6.13 -8.51 -16.21
N ALA A 88 -6.73 -9.67 -15.94
CA ALA A 88 -6.00 -10.86 -15.52
C ALA A 88 -4.87 -11.21 -16.51
N GLY A 89 -3.73 -11.63 -16.00
CA GLY A 89 -2.51 -11.92 -16.74
C GLY A 89 -1.64 -10.70 -17.06
N GLN A 90 -2.12 -9.48 -16.85
CA GLN A 90 -1.34 -8.26 -17.09
C GLN A 90 -0.24 -8.10 -16.05
N ARG A 91 0.99 -7.78 -16.49
CA ARG A 91 2.05 -7.33 -15.60
C ARG A 91 1.86 -5.87 -15.22
N VAL A 92 2.06 -5.57 -13.95
CA VAL A 92 1.95 -4.23 -13.38
C VAL A 92 3.15 -3.92 -12.49
N GLN A 93 3.43 -2.64 -12.34
CA GLN A 93 4.42 -2.13 -11.39
C GLN A 93 3.72 -1.36 -10.27
N ALA A 94 4.41 -1.08 -9.19
CA ALA A 94 3.94 -0.13 -8.19
C ALA A 94 3.61 1.21 -8.89
N GLY A 95 2.52 1.85 -8.49
CA GLY A 95 2.00 3.06 -9.14
C GLY A 95 1.08 2.84 -10.35
N THR A 96 0.94 1.61 -10.86
CA THR A 96 -0.03 1.34 -11.92
C THR A 96 -1.45 1.60 -11.42
N ALA A 97 -2.23 2.40 -12.17
CA ALA A 97 -3.64 2.64 -11.86
C ALA A 97 -4.47 1.38 -12.13
N LEU A 98 -5.19 0.90 -11.11
CA LEU A 98 -5.96 -0.34 -11.15
C LEU A 98 -7.44 -0.12 -11.45
N GLY A 99 -8.00 0.98 -10.96
CA GLY A 99 -9.40 1.33 -11.07
C GLY A 99 -9.71 2.56 -10.23
N THR A 100 -10.98 2.76 -9.92
CA THR A 100 -11.46 3.88 -9.10
C THR A 100 -12.11 3.31 -7.84
N MET A 101 -11.85 3.94 -6.69
CA MET A 101 -12.52 3.68 -5.42
C MET A 101 -14.04 3.72 -5.62
N GLY A 102 -14.75 2.75 -5.05
CA GLY A 102 -16.20 2.65 -5.21
C GLY A 102 -16.90 2.19 -3.94
N ASN A 103 -18.07 1.57 -4.13
CA ASN A 103 -18.93 1.08 -3.05
C ASN A 103 -19.63 -0.22 -3.48
N THR A 104 -18.92 -1.10 -4.22
CA THR A 104 -19.50 -2.34 -4.73
C THR A 104 -19.29 -3.50 -3.76
N GLY A 105 -20.12 -4.54 -3.85
CA GLY A 105 -20.08 -5.67 -2.93
C GLY A 105 -20.76 -5.38 -1.59
N TYR A 106 -20.23 -5.95 -0.50
CA TYR A 106 -20.74 -5.73 0.86
C TYR A 106 -20.02 -4.52 1.48
N SER A 107 -20.50 -3.35 1.16
CA SER A 107 -19.91 -2.06 1.54
C SER A 107 -20.99 -1.05 1.90
N PHE A 108 -20.76 -0.25 2.94
CA PHE A 108 -21.72 0.73 3.48
C PHE A 108 -21.33 2.18 3.19
N GLY A 109 -20.27 2.39 2.42
CA GLY A 109 -19.78 3.71 2.04
C GLY A 109 -18.60 3.59 1.09
N ALA A 110 -18.34 4.61 0.28
CA ALA A 110 -17.25 4.58 -0.68
C ALA A 110 -15.89 4.48 0.00
N HIS A 111 -15.18 3.38 -0.24
CA HIS A 111 -13.82 3.12 0.25
C HIS A 111 -13.16 2.03 -0.61
N THR A 112 -11.87 1.81 -0.40
CA THR A 112 -11.16 0.63 -0.88
C THR A 112 -10.76 -0.20 0.33
N HIS A 113 -11.26 -1.44 0.43
CA HIS A 113 -10.72 -2.43 1.34
C HIS A 113 -9.45 -2.99 0.73
N PHE A 114 -8.33 -2.80 1.42
CA PHE A 114 -7.02 -3.29 1.00
C PHE A 114 -6.54 -4.40 1.92
N GLU A 115 -6.21 -5.55 1.33
CA GLU A 115 -5.75 -6.73 2.06
C GLU A 115 -4.45 -7.26 1.48
N VAL A 116 -3.54 -7.69 2.32
CA VAL A 116 -2.31 -8.38 1.95
C VAL A 116 -2.30 -9.76 2.55
N ARG A 117 -2.02 -10.78 1.74
CA ARG A 117 -1.84 -12.15 2.19
C ARG A 117 -0.44 -12.65 1.87
N ASN A 118 0.13 -13.41 2.79
CA ASN A 118 1.40 -14.08 2.58
C ASN A 118 1.25 -15.28 1.60
N ALA A 119 2.36 -15.95 1.29
CA ALA A 119 2.37 -17.12 0.39
C ALA A 119 1.47 -18.28 0.83
N TYR A 120 1.16 -18.37 2.13
CA TYR A 120 0.28 -19.40 2.71
C TYR A 120 -1.20 -18.98 2.69
N GLY A 121 -1.53 -17.79 2.16
CA GLY A 121 -2.89 -17.27 2.11
C GLY A 121 -3.38 -16.61 3.40
N THR A 122 -2.53 -16.47 4.42
CA THR A 122 -2.85 -15.80 5.68
C THR A 122 -2.82 -14.29 5.50
N ALA A 123 -3.87 -13.58 5.96
CA ALA A 123 -3.89 -12.13 5.99
C ALA A 123 -2.86 -11.59 6.99
N ILE A 124 -2.09 -10.63 6.57
CA ILE A 124 -1.09 -9.90 7.36
C ILE A 124 -1.42 -8.41 7.37
N ASP A 125 -0.90 -7.67 8.36
CA ASP A 125 -1.15 -6.23 8.45
C ASP A 125 -0.73 -5.50 7.16
N PRO A 126 -1.69 -4.88 6.43
CA PRO A 126 -1.40 -4.26 5.15
C PRO A 126 -0.95 -2.80 5.27
N ALA A 127 -0.98 -2.20 6.47
CA ALA A 127 -0.81 -0.76 6.66
C ALA A 127 0.55 -0.25 6.15
N GLY A 128 1.64 -0.94 6.47
CA GLY A 128 2.97 -0.61 5.99
C GLY A 128 3.10 -0.66 4.45
N TYR A 129 2.42 -1.61 3.81
CA TYR A 129 2.40 -1.70 2.33
C TYR A 129 1.62 -0.55 1.70
N ALA A 130 0.60 -0.06 2.37
CA ALA A 130 -0.20 1.08 1.93
C ALA A 130 0.41 2.45 2.28
N GLY A 131 1.56 2.47 2.97
CA GLY A 131 2.24 3.70 3.39
C GLY A 131 1.51 4.45 4.51
N VAL A 132 0.69 3.75 5.31
CA VAL A 132 -0.07 4.32 6.42
C VAL A 132 0.22 3.57 7.71
N ARG A 133 -0.31 4.05 8.84
CA ARG A 133 -0.30 3.29 10.11
C ARG A 133 -1.57 2.44 10.22
N ASN A 134 -1.49 1.35 10.96
CA ASN A 134 -2.67 0.57 11.34
C ASN A 134 -3.45 1.28 12.46
N ALA A 135 -3.99 2.44 12.14
CA ALA A 135 -4.78 3.27 13.02
C ALA A 135 -5.73 4.15 12.20
N VAL A 136 -6.93 4.39 12.71
CA VAL A 136 -7.86 5.36 12.11
C VAL A 136 -7.22 6.74 12.11
N GLY A 137 -7.23 7.42 10.97
CA GLY A 137 -6.59 8.72 10.80
C GLY A 137 -6.37 9.09 9.34
N THR A 138 -5.85 10.28 9.10
CA THR A 138 -5.49 10.77 7.77
C THR A 138 -3.98 10.80 7.63
N TYR A 139 -3.50 10.25 6.52
CA TYR A 139 -2.10 10.12 6.14
C TYR A 139 -1.92 10.77 4.78
N THR A 140 -0.88 11.56 4.62
CA THR A 140 -0.60 12.24 3.35
C THR A 140 0.52 11.51 2.63
N ASP A 141 0.33 11.26 1.33
CA ASP A 141 1.42 10.92 0.43
C ASP A 141 2.21 12.20 0.18
N THR A 142 2.88 12.67 1.21
CA THR A 142 3.98 13.58 0.98
C THR A 142 4.99 12.73 0.23
N GLU A 143 5.26 13.05 -1.04
CA GLU A 143 6.58 12.74 -1.57
C GLU A 143 7.51 13.24 -0.46
N SER A 144 8.13 12.28 0.21
CA SER A 144 8.96 12.64 1.33
C SER A 144 10.07 13.53 0.76
N GLU A 145 9.94 14.84 0.97
CA GLU A 145 11.10 15.74 0.92
C GLU A 145 12.15 15.30 1.97
N ASP A 146 11.86 14.22 2.66
CA ASP A 146 12.68 13.52 3.64
C ASP A 146 13.34 12.23 3.09
N ASP A 147 13.54 12.12 1.77
CA ASP A 147 14.62 11.27 1.22
C ASP A 147 16.01 11.89 1.47
N ASN A 148 16.07 12.92 2.27
CA ASN A 148 17.26 13.30 3.00
C ASN A 148 17.53 12.25 4.07
N MET A 149 18.19 11.15 3.67
CA MET A 149 18.70 10.16 4.62
C MET A 149 19.50 10.90 5.69
N LYS A 150 18.97 10.91 6.93
CA LYS A 150 19.68 11.48 8.09
C LYS A 150 20.74 10.49 8.49
N PHE A 151 21.99 10.81 8.26
CA PHE A 151 23.11 10.02 8.74
C PHE A 151 23.55 10.53 10.10
N LEU A 152 23.76 9.61 11.03
CA LEU A 152 24.31 9.92 12.34
C LEU A 152 25.84 9.81 12.25
N LYS A 153 26.54 10.94 12.36
CA LYS A 153 27.99 10.97 12.46
C LYS A 153 28.37 11.14 13.93
N VAL A 154 29.06 10.16 14.51
CA VAL A 154 29.62 10.26 15.84
C VAL A 154 31.07 10.70 15.72
N LEU A 155 31.37 11.93 16.09
CA LEU A 155 32.72 12.47 16.18
C LEU A 155 32.99 12.81 17.64
N SER A 156 34.05 12.23 18.20
CA SER A 156 34.55 12.52 19.56
C SER A 156 33.46 12.67 20.63
N GLY A 157 32.50 11.76 20.66
CA GLY A 157 31.43 11.72 21.65
C GLY A 157 30.27 12.69 21.44
N LYS A 158 30.23 13.41 20.31
CA LYS A 158 29.07 14.21 19.88
C LYS A 158 28.40 13.56 18.68
N CYS A 159 27.06 13.49 18.74
CA CYS A 159 26.23 13.06 17.62
C CYS A 159 25.81 14.27 16.79
N GLU A 160 26.15 14.30 15.50
CA GLU A 160 25.63 15.28 14.56
C GLU A 160 24.75 14.58 13.53
N VAL A 161 23.58 15.15 13.23
CA VAL A 161 22.64 14.64 12.23
C VAL A 161 22.88 15.41 10.93
N PHE A 162 23.27 14.69 9.88
CA PHE A 162 23.44 15.26 8.56
C PHE A 162 22.26 14.89 7.66
N THR A 163 21.77 15.86 6.96
CA THR A 163 20.88 15.69 5.80
C THR A 163 21.76 15.74 4.55
N ALA A 164 21.93 14.64 3.86
CA ALA A 164 22.70 14.62 2.63
C ALA A 164 21.74 14.73 1.43
N PRO A 165 21.86 15.81 0.63
CA PRO A 165 21.12 15.93 -0.61
C PRO A 165 21.66 15.03 -1.74
N ASP A 166 22.81 14.38 -1.53
CA ASP A 166 23.47 13.54 -2.53
C ASP A 166 24.09 12.30 -1.87
N VAL A 167 23.50 11.13 -2.17
CA VAL A 167 23.97 9.83 -1.66
C VAL A 167 25.42 9.55 -2.10
N ASN A 168 25.85 10.11 -3.26
CA ASN A 168 27.20 9.94 -3.75
C ASN A 168 28.27 10.70 -2.92
N ALA A 169 27.87 11.68 -2.14
CA ALA A 169 28.77 12.38 -1.23
C ALA A 169 29.11 11.53 0.00
N VAL A 170 28.24 10.58 0.37
CA VAL A 170 28.44 9.72 1.55
C VAL A 170 29.38 8.56 1.22
N ASP A 171 29.29 7.98 0.01
CA ASP A 171 30.15 6.89 -0.43
C ASP A 171 31.64 7.28 -0.51
N LYS A 172 31.93 8.55 -0.70
CA LYS A 172 33.33 9.05 -0.73
C LYS A 172 33.99 9.10 0.63
N HIS A 173 33.22 9.04 1.71
CA HIS A 173 33.72 9.13 3.09
C HIS A 173 33.72 7.79 3.84
N TYR A 174 33.22 6.72 3.23
CA TYR A 174 33.11 5.40 3.85
C TYR A 174 33.88 4.39 3.01
N ASN A 175 35.15 4.20 3.29
CA ASN A 175 35.94 3.14 2.68
C ASN A 175 36.40 2.15 3.78
N GLY A 176 35.83 0.94 3.79
CA GLY A 176 36.29 -0.18 4.61
C GLY A 176 36.19 0.02 6.13
N GLY A 177 35.12 0.66 6.63
CA GLY A 177 34.85 0.81 8.05
C GLY A 177 35.71 1.86 8.77
N LYS A 178 36.45 2.68 8.04
CA LYS A 178 37.16 3.85 8.58
C LYS A 178 36.65 5.11 7.91
N LEU A 179 36.30 6.13 8.73
CA LEU A 179 36.09 7.50 8.25
C LEU A 179 37.45 8.03 7.77
N THR A 180 37.56 8.37 6.47
CA THR A 180 38.67 9.16 5.96
C THR A 180 38.23 10.63 5.95
N GLU A 181 39.12 11.49 6.51
CA GLU A 181 38.96 12.95 6.51
C GLU A 181 38.89 13.51 5.10
#